data_f01e66513271c47c3232b616c3a08200
#
_entry.id   f01e66513271c47c3232b616c3a08200
#
_cell.length_a   1.000
_cell.length_b   1.000
_cell.length_c   1.000
_cell.angle_alpha   90.00
_cell.angle_beta   90.00
_cell.angle_gamma   90.00
#
_symmetry.space_group_name_H-M   'P 1'
#
loop_
_entity.id
_entity.type
_entity.pdbx_description
1 polymer ?
#
loop_
_entity_poly.entity_id
_entity_poly.type
_entity_poly.pdbx_seq_one_letter_code
_entity_poly.pdbx_strand_id
1 'polypeptide(L)'
;MALMTAKEYIDSLRKLNTRVYMFGEKIDNWVDHPMIRPSINCVAMTYALAQDPQYADLMTVKSSLTGHTINRFTHLHQSTEDLMNKVKMQRLLGQKTASCFQRCVGMDAFNSVFSTTYEIDEKYGTHYHENFKKFLTYVQDNDLTVDGAMTDPKGDRSKAPSQQADPDMYVHVVERRPDGIVVCGAKCHQTGSINSHWHIFMPTISMGEADKDWAVSFACPTDAEGMYMIYGRQSCDTRKMEQDASIDVGNAKFGGQEALVVLDHVFIPNEYIFLNGEYEFAGMIVERFAGYHRQSYGGCKVGVGDTLIGAAALAAEYNGVEKASAVKDKLIEMTHLNETLFCCGIACSAQGFKTKAGNYQIDLLLANVCKQNVTRFPYEIVRLAEDIAGGLMVTMPSQVDFHSDMVVGRNGETIGQICNKFFAAREGVSTENRQRIMRFIENLCLGAAAVGYRTESMHGAGSPQAQRIMIARQGNIQGKKQLAKDIAGIK
;
A
#
# COMPACT_ATOMS: atom_id res chain seq x y z
N MET A 1 3.81 -6.68 26.87
CA MET A 1 2.70 -5.73 26.81
C MET A 1 1.56 -6.34 25.99
N ALA A 2 0.33 -5.90 26.19
CA ALA A 2 -0.78 -6.36 25.36
C ALA A 2 -0.80 -5.59 24.05
N LEU A 3 -1.11 -6.26 22.92
CA LEU A 3 -1.31 -5.61 21.64
C LEU A 3 -2.54 -4.70 21.70
N MET A 4 -2.51 -3.58 20.99
CA MET A 4 -3.67 -2.70 20.87
C MET A 4 -4.85 -3.42 20.21
N THR A 5 -6.05 -3.13 20.67
CA THR A 5 -7.28 -3.42 19.94
C THR A 5 -7.50 -2.42 18.81
N ALA A 6 -8.36 -2.75 17.85
CA ALA A 6 -8.75 -1.82 16.79
C ALA A 6 -9.32 -0.50 17.35
N LYS A 7 -10.05 -0.55 18.48
CA LYS A 7 -10.60 0.62 19.15
C LYS A 7 -9.49 1.48 19.76
N GLU A 8 -8.56 0.88 20.49
CA GLU A 8 -7.43 1.60 21.10
C GLU A 8 -6.55 2.27 20.04
N TYR A 9 -6.32 1.61 18.90
CA TYR A 9 -5.62 2.22 17.77
C TYR A 9 -6.36 3.48 17.26
N ILE A 10 -7.68 3.40 17.01
CA ILE A 10 -8.46 4.55 16.55
C ILE A 10 -8.46 5.67 17.60
N ASP A 11 -8.61 5.32 18.87
CA ASP A 11 -8.58 6.29 19.98
C ASP A 11 -7.20 6.93 20.17
N SER A 12 -6.12 6.21 19.85
CA SER A 12 -4.77 6.77 19.89
C SER A 12 -4.53 7.82 18.80
N LEU A 13 -5.09 7.62 17.59
CA LEU A 13 -5.03 8.63 16.53
C LEU A 13 -5.73 9.94 16.90
N ARG A 14 -6.85 9.87 17.64
CA ARG A 14 -7.58 11.07 18.11
C ARG A 14 -6.78 11.93 19.09
N LYS A 15 -5.71 11.38 19.69
CA LYS A 15 -4.83 12.11 20.60
C LYS A 15 -3.74 12.89 19.87
N LEU A 16 -3.52 12.59 18.59
CA LEU A 16 -2.52 13.28 17.77
C LEU A 16 -3.06 14.63 17.27
N ASN A 17 -2.21 15.64 17.29
CA ASN A 17 -2.51 16.94 16.72
C ASN A 17 -2.12 17.02 15.23
N THR A 18 -2.48 16.00 14.47
CA THR A 18 -2.14 15.87 13.05
C THR A 18 -2.84 16.96 12.24
N ARG A 19 -2.09 17.66 11.39
CA ARG A 19 -2.63 18.71 10.52
C ARG A 19 -2.96 18.14 9.15
N VAL A 20 -4.26 17.98 8.88
CA VAL A 20 -4.81 17.43 7.64
C VAL A 20 -5.60 18.50 6.90
N TYR A 21 -5.34 18.62 5.60
CA TYR A 21 -6.05 19.53 4.70
C TYR A 21 -6.70 18.77 3.56
N MET A 22 -7.91 19.17 3.17
CA MET A 22 -8.66 18.58 2.07
C MET A 22 -9.64 19.61 1.51
N PHE A 23 -9.75 19.72 0.19
CA PHE A 23 -10.61 20.70 -0.50
C PHE A 23 -10.36 22.17 -0.12
N GLY A 24 -9.14 22.51 0.24
CA GLY A 24 -8.76 23.86 0.64
C GLY A 24 -9.07 24.19 2.11
N GLU A 25 -9.53 23.24 2.89
CA GLU A 25 -9.90 23.41 4.29
C GLU A 25 -9.08 22.53 5.23
N LYS A 26 -8.89 22.99 6.46
CA LYS A 26 -8.35 22.17 7.54
C LYS A 26 -9.43 21.23 8.07
N ILE A 27 -9.09 19.97 8.24
CA ILE A 27 -10.02 18.95 8.75
C ILE A 27 -9.69 18.66 10.21
N ASP A 28 -10.40 19.29 11.13
CA ASP A 28 -10.13 19.16 12.57
C ASP A 28 -10.49 17.77 13.11
N ASN A 29 -11.65 17.21 12.72
CA ASN A 29 -12.05 15.84 13.10
C ASN A 29 -11.75 14.85 11.98
N TRP A 30 -10.49 14.76 11.57
CA TRP A 30 -10.08 13.92 10.47
C TRP A 30 -10.30 12.41 10.73
N VAL A 31 -10.18 11.96 11.98
CA VAL A 31 -10.34 10.52 12.35
C VAL A 31 -11.75 10.00 12.05
N ASP A 32 -12.76 10.85 12.24
CA ASP A 32 -14.18 10.48 12.05
C ASP A 32 -14.78 11.05 10.76
N HIS A 33 -13.97 11.74 9.95
CA HIS A 33 -14.43 12.30 8.68
C HIS A 33 -14.87 11.18 7.71
N PRO A 34 -16.07 11.23 7.11
CA PRO A 34 -16.63 10.13 6.30
C PRO A 34 -15.73 9.64 5.16
N MET A 35 -14.98 10.53 4.51
CA MET A 35 -14.05 10.16 3.43
C MET A 35 -12.72 9.59 3.94
N ILE A 36 -12.31 9.90 5.17
CA ILE A 36 -11.03 9.45 5.74
C ILE A 36 -11.21 8.17 6.55
N ARG A 37 -12.28 8.06 7.32
CA ARG A 37 -12.55 6.94 8.24
C ARG A 37 -12.41 5.55 7.59
N PRO A 38 -12.83 5.30 6.34
CA PRO A 38 -12.64 4.00 5.69
C PRO A 38 -11.17 3.57 5.58
N SER A 39 -10.24 4.51 5.42
CA SER A 39 -8.81 4.20 5.38
C SER A 39 -8.26 3.84 6.76
N ILE A 40 -8.73 4.50 7.81
CA ILE A 40 -8.41 4.16 9.21
C ILE A 40 -8.94 2.77 9.56
N ASN A 41 -10.15 2.42 9.08
CA ASN A 41 -10.71 1.08 9.28
C ASN A 41 -9.87 -0.02 8.64
N CYS A 42 -9.20 0.24 7.51
CA CYS A 42 -8.26 -0.70 6.90
C CYS A 42 -7.07 -1.00 7.82
N VAL A 43 -6.48 0.01 8.42
CA VAL A 43 -5.40 -0.15 9.40
C VAL A 43 -5.93 -0.81 10.68
N ALA A 44 -7.09 -0.39 11.18
CA ALA A 44 -7.73 -0.99 12.36
C ALA A 44 -8.01 -2.50 12.19
N MET A 45 -8.29 -2.96 10.95
CA MET A 45 -8.44 -4.38 10.65
C MET A 45 -7.16 -5.18 10.97
N THR A 46 -5.98 -4.60 10.81
CA THR A 46 -4.71 -5.27 11.15
C THR A 46 -4.57 -5.53 12.65
N TYR A 47 -5.14 -4.68 13.48
CA TYR A 47 -5.22 -4.84 14.93
C TYR A 47 -6.32 -5.83 15.33
N ALA A 48 -7.48 -5.74 14.70
CA ALA A 48 -8.60 -6.66 14.95
C ALA A 48 -8.20 -8.12 14.68
N LEU A 49 -7.54 -8.39 13.55
CA LEU A 49 -7.10 -9.74 13.19
C LEU A 49 -5.95 -10.25 14.09
N ALA A 50 -5.13 -9.36 14.65
CA ALA A 50 -4.09 -9.74 15.61
C ALA A 50 -4.68 -10.20 16.98
N GLN A 51 -5.90 -9.78 17.29
CA GLN A 51 -6.65 -10.20 18.48
C GLN A 51 -7.54 -11.42 18.23
N ASP A 52 -7.78 -11.79 16.96
CA ASP A 52 -8.61 -12.93 16.60
C ASP A 52 -7.79 -14.22 16.68
N PRO A 53 -8.16 -15.20 17.55
CA PRO A 53 -7.44 -16.46 17.69
C PRO A 53 -7.26 -17.24 16.38
N GLN A 54 -8.17 -17.06 15.41
CA GLN A 54 -8.09 -17.72 14.11
C GLN A 54 -6.89 -17.23 13.29
N TYR A 55 -6.47 -15.98 13.48
CA TYR A 55 -5.47 -15.32 12.65
C TYR A 55 -4.22 -14.88 13.44
N ALA A 56 -4.24 -15.01 14.77
CA ALA A 56 -3.18 -14.51 15.65
C ALA A 56 -1.79 -15.04 15.25
N ASP A 57 -1.64 -16.30 14.91
CA ASP A 57 -0.36 -16.90 14.52
C ASP A 57 0.22 -16.27 13.22
N LEU A 58 -0.67 -15.83 12.31
CA LEU A 58 -0.26 -15.14 11.11
C LEU A 58 -0.01 -13.65 11.34
N MET A 59 -0.80 -13.02 12.20
CA MET A 59 -0.79 -11.57 12.43
C MET A 59 0.22 -11.14 13.49
N THR A 60 0.69 -12.06 14.33
CA THR A 60 1.64 -11.79 15.42
C THR A 60 2.91 -12.62 15.31
N VAL A 61 3.94 -12.22 16.04
CA VAL A 61 5.22 -12.93 16.07
C VAL A 61 6.02 -12.52 17.32
N LYS A 62 7.02 -13.32 17.73
CA LYS A 62 7.98 -12.94 18.77
C LYS A 62 9.02 -11.96 18.19
N SER A 63 9.20 -10.82 18.85
CA SER A 63 10.23 -9.85 18.50
C SER A 63 11.63 -10.42 18.74
N SER A 64 12.52 -10.25 17.78
CA SER A 64 13.96 -10.54 17.94
C SER A 64 14.70 -9.51 18.81
N LEU A 65 14.11 -8.34 19.04
CA LEU A 65 14.70 -7.28 19.87
C LEU A 65 14.28 -7.39 21.34
N THR A 66 13.00 -7.67 21.60
CA THR A 66 12.42 -7.61 22.95
C THR A 66 11.98 -8.97 23.49
N GLY A 67 11.80 -9.98 22.64
CA GLY A 67 11.22 -11.28 23.01
C GLY A 67 9.70 -11.25 23.25
N HIS A 68 9.08 -10.07 23.23
CA HIS A 68 7.62 -9.91 23.39
C HIS A 68 6.87 -10.36 22.14
N THR A 69 5.59 -10.71 22.31
CA THR A 69 4.67 -10.88 21.18
C THR A 69 4.30 -9.51 20.65
N ILE A 70 4.53 -9.29 19.35
CA ILE A 70 4.29 -8.03 18.64
C ILE A 70 3.39 -8.26 17.44
N ASN A 71 2.77 -7.21 16.95
CA ASN A 71 2.10 -7.21 15.66
C ASN A 71 3.15 -7.44 14.55
N ARG A 72 2.89 -8.39 13.62
CA ARG A 72 3.85 -8.74 12.56
C ARG A 72 4.25 -7.56 11.68
N PHE A 73 3.46 -6.50 11.60
CA PHE A 73 3.83 -5.29 10.87
C PHE A 73 5.02 -4.51 11.44
N THR A 74 5.45 -4.81 12.67
CA THR A 74 6.65 -4.21 13.28
C THR A 74 7.82 -5.19 13.38
N HIS A 75 7.74 -6.35 12.70
CA HIS A 75 8.72 -7.42 12.77
C HIS A 75 9.92 -7.21 11.85
N LEU A 76 11.11 -7.52 12.36
CA LEU A 76 12.32 -7.74 11.55
C LEU A 76 12.34 -9.21 11.11
N HIS A 77 12.26 -9.46 9.82
CA HIS A 77 12.22 -10.83 9.28
C HIS A 77 13.45 -11.63 9.69
N GLN A 78 13.27 -12.79 10.31
CA GLN A 78 14.34 -13.66 10.81
C GLN A 78 14.55 -14.92 9.97
N SER A 79 13.67 -15.17 8.99
CA SER A 79 13.69 -16.37 8.16
C SER A 79 12.96 -16.16 6.82
N THR A 80 13.15 -17.08 5.90
CA THR A 80 12.32 -17.15 4.67
C THR A 80 10.86 -17.44 4.98
N GLU A 81 10.56 -18.13 6.07
CA GLU A 81 9.20 -18.38 6.53
C GLU A 81 8.51 -17.09 6.95
N ASP A 82 9.20 -16.19 7.66
CA ASP A 82 8.68 -14.85 7.99
C ASP A 82 8.33 -14.06 6.73
N LEU A 83 9.18 -14.13 5.70
CA LEU A 83 8.94 -13.49 4.40
C LEU A 83 7.70 -14.08 3.70
N MET A 84 7.53 -15.40 3.72
CA MET A 84 6.33 -16.05 3.17
C MET A 84 5.07 -15.74 3.99
N ASN A 85 5.16 -15.71 5.31
CA ASN A 85 4.05 -15.35 6.18
C ASN A 85 3.61 -13.90 5.99
N LYS A 86 4.53 -12.98 5.70
CA LYS A 86 4.19 -11.63 5.27
C LYS A 86 3.26 -11.63 4.05
N VAL A 87 3.60 -12.38 3.00
CA VAL A 87 2.78 -12.47 1.77
C VAL A 87 1.40 -13.05 2.07
N LYS A 88 1.32 -14.12 2.87
CA LYS A 88 0.06 -14.75 3.29
C LYS A 88 -0.82 -13.78 4.11
N MET A 89 -0.22 -13.08 5.09
CA MET A 89 -0.88 -12.07 5.90
C MET A 89 -1.47 -10.95 5.03
N GLN A 90 -0.72 -10.48 4.06
CA GLN A 90 -1.15 -9.42 3.17
C GLN A 90 -2.29 -9.86 2.23
N ARG A 91 -2.29 -11.13 1.76
CA ARG A 91 -3.43 -11.71 1.03
C ARG A 91 -4.68 -11.74 1.89
N LEU A 92 -4.58 -12.22 3.14
CA LEU A 92 -5.69 -12.23 4.09
C LEU A 92 -6.28 -10.83 4.27
N LEU A 93 -5.44 -9.82 4.49
CA LEU A 93 -5.90 -8.44 4.68
C LEU A 93 -6.58 -7.87 3.42
N GLY A 94 -6.06 -8.15 2.24
CA GLY A 94 -6.72 -7.80 0.98
C GLY A 94 -8.11 -8.42 0.86
N GLN A 95 -8.26 -9.71 1.23
CA GLN A 95 -9.55 -10.41 1.26
C GLN A 95 -10.52 -9.80 2.29
N LYS A 96 -10.03 -9.34 3.45
CA LYS A 96 -10.87 -8.79 4.52
C LYS A 96 -11.31 -7.35 4.28
N THR A 97 -10.57 -6.59 3.48
CA THR A 97 -10.84 -5.16 3.27
C THR A 97 -11.21 -4.79 1.84
N ALA A 98 -10.86 -5.61 0.85
CA ALA A 98 -10.92 -5.28 -0.58
C ALA A 98 -10.27 -3.93 -0.89
N SER A 99 -9.23 -3.56 -0.15
CA SER A 99 -8.57 -2.25 -0.22
C SER A 99 -7.12 -2.35 0.27
N CYS A 100 -6.38 -1.25 0.17
CA CYS A 100 -5.04 -1.14 0.75
C CYS A 100 -5.13 -0.98 2.27
N PHE A 101 -4.48 -1.87 3.02
CA PHE A 101 -4.43 -1.83 4.48
C PHE A 101 -3.26 -0.99 5.03
N GLN A 102 -2.42 -0.43 4.18
CA GLN A 102 -1.50 0.70 4.36
C GLN A 102 -0.29 0.49 5.32
N ARG A 103 -0.22 -0.56 6.11
CA ARG A 103 0.89 -0.79 7.06
C ARG A 103 2.14 -1.47 6.45
N CYS A 104 2.06 -1.96 5.21
CA CYS A 104 3.18 -2.64 4.57
C CYS A 104 4.39 -1.72 4.36
N VAL A 105 4.17 -0.45 4.07
CA VAL A 105 5.24 0.54 3.85
C VAL A 105 6.14 0.72 5.08
N GLY A 106 5.56 0.77 6.28
CA GLY A 106 6.33 0.83 7.53
C GLY A 106 7.15 -0.44 7.79
N MET A 107 6.54 -1.62 7.61
CA MET A 107 7.25 -2.90 7.75
C MET A 107 8.43 -3.02 6.78
N ASP A 108 8.24 -2.58 5.54
CA ASP A 108 9.29 -2.60 4.51
C ASP A 108 10.40 -1.59 4.84
N ALA A 109 10.06 -0.42 5.39
CA ALA A 109 11.00 0.57 5.89
C ALA A 109 11.83 0.03 7.06
N PHE A 110 11.19 -0.61 8.06
CA PHE A 110 11.91 -1.19 9.19
C PHE A 110 13.00 -2.16 8.74
N ASN A 111 12.69 -3.07 7.85
CA ASN A 111 13.63 -4.08 7.39
C ASN A 111 14.75 -3.51 6.50
N SER A 112 14.45 -2.51 5.69
CA SER A 112 15.41 -1.82 4.84
C SER A 112 16.38 -0.96 5.66
N VAL A 113 15.86 -0.10 6.53
CA VAL A 113 16.67 0.81 7.34
C VAL A 113 17.52 0.04 8.34
N PHE A 114 16.97 -1.01 8.99
CA PHE A 114 17.73 -1.86 9.91
C PHE A 114 19.01 -2.42 9.27
N SER A 115 18.90 -3.01 8.08
CA SER A 115 20.07 -3.60 7.43
C SER A 115 21.01 -2.56 6.86
N THR A 116 20.52 -1.39 6.44
CA THR A 116 21.37 -0.35 5.85
C THR A 116 22.12 0.43 6.92
N THR A 117 21.49 0.77 8.04
CA THR A 117 22.16 1.46 9.16
C THR A 117 23.32 0.65 9.74
N TYR A 118 23.19 -0.69 9.78
CA TYR A 118 24.29 -1.56 10.18
C TYR A 118 25.53 -1.37 9.29
N GLU A 119 25.36 -1.35 7.97
CA GLU A 119 26.46 -1.19 7.03
C GLU A 119 27.02 0.25 6.99
N ILE A 120 26.19 1.26 7.29
CA ILE A 120 26.66 2.64 7.47
C ILE A 120 27.58 2.72 8.70
N ASP A 121 27.15 2.16 9.84
CA ASP A 121 27.94 2.17 11.07
C ASP A 121 29.26 1.41 10.90
N GLU A 122 29.27 0.27 10.18
CA GLU A 122 30.50 -0.46 9.82
C GLU A 122 31.50 0.43 9.06
N LYS A 123 31.00 1.27 8.14
CA LYS A 123 31.84 2.08 7.26
C LYS A 123 32.27 3.40 7.88
N TYR A 124 31.37 4.08 8.60
CA TYR A 124 31.58 5.45 9.06
C TYR A 124 31.76 5.58 10.59
N GLY A 125 31.49 4.50 11.34
CA GLY A 125 31.57 4.53 12.81
C GLY A 125 30.48 5.38 13.45
N THR A 126 29.33 5.51 12.75
CA THR A 126 28.12 6.17 13.26
C THR A 126 27.40 5.29 14.29
N HIS A 127 26.28 5.75 14.83
CA HIS A 127 25.45 5.01 15.78
C HIS A 127 23.98 4.88 15.30
N TYR A 128 23.75 4.98 13.99
CA TYR A 128 22.40 4.96 13.41
C TYR A 128 21.68 3.64 13.61
N HIS A 129 22.43 2.52 13.60
CA HIS A 129 21.83 1.20 13.82
C HIS A 129 21.30 1.05 15.26
N GLU A 130 22.02 1.56 16.25
CA GLU A 130 21.57 1.55 17.63
C GLU A 130 20.38 2.49 17.85
N ASN A 131 20.40 3.67 17.25
CA ASN A 131 19.28 4.61 17.25
C ASN A 131 18.02 3.95 16.65
N PHE A 132 18.19 3.28 15.51
CA PHE A 132 17.10 2.60 14.85
C PHE A 132 16.53 1.45 15.70
N LYS A 133 17.35 0.66 16.35
CA LYS A 133 16.88 -0.41 17.27
C LYS A 133 16.09 0.15 18.43
N LYS A 134 16.53 1.25 19.04
CA LYS A 134 15.79 1.93 20.13
C LYS A 134 14.44 2.42 19.64
N PHE A 135 14.40 3.08 18.48
CA PHE A 135 13.16 3.54 17.87
C PHE A 135 12.20 2.37 17.56
N LEU A 136 12.69 1.30 16.93
CA LEU A 136 11.85 0.13 16.61
C LEU A 136 11.35 -0.59 17.88
N THR A 137 12.17 -0.67 18.92
CA THR A 137 11.75 -1.19 20.22
C THR A 137 10.62 -0.36 20.81
N TYR A 138 10.73 0.97 20.78
CA TYR A 138 9.65 1.87 21.19
C TYR A 138 8.36 1.65 20.40
N VAL A 139 8.46 1.51 19.07
CA VAL A 139 7.32 1.22 18.19
C VAL A 139 6.66 -0.12 18.54
N GLN A 140 7.46 -1.16 18.79
CA GLN A 140 6.97 -2.50 19.15
C GLN A 140 6.30 -2.52 20.53
N ASP A 141 6.91 -1.87 21.51
CA ASP A 141 6.42 -1.83 22.88
C ASP A 141 5.10 -1.05 23.02
N ASN A 142 4.85 -0.12 22.11
CA ASN A 142 3.62 0.68 22.08
C ASN A 142 2.66 0.25 20.95
N ASP A 143 2.98 -0.81 20.20
CA ASP A 143 2.20 -1.35 19.05
C ASP A 143 1.77 -0.25 18.05
N LEU A 144 2.70 0.65 17.69
CA LEU A 144 2.41 1.80 16.86
C LEU A 144 2.36 1.45 15.37
N THR A 145 1.56 2.18 14.62
CA THR A 145 1.62 2.19 13.15
C THR A 145 2.63 3.23 12.68
N VAL A 146 3.50 2.84 11.76
CA VAL A 146 4.51 3.71 11.15
C VAL A 146 4.35 3.69 9.64
N ASP A 147 4.42 4.85 9.00
CA ASP A 147 4.48 5.00 7.54
C ASP A 147 5.93 4.96 7.05
N GLY A 148 6.13 4.49 5.83
CA GLY A 148 7.41 4.54 5.12
C GLY A 148 7.41 5.62 4.04
N ALA A 149 7.73 6.84 4.39
CA ALA A 149 7.67 8.01 3.52
C ALA A 149 8.89 8.07 2.58
N MET A 150 8.79 7.40 1.42
CA MET A 150 9.89 7.31 0.46
C MET A 150 9.72 8.24 -0.75
N THR A 151 8.61 8.15 -1.46
CA THR A 151 8.47 8.74 -2.82
C THR A 151 8.48 10.26 -2.79
N ASP A 152 9.42 10.87 -3.52
CA ASP A 152 9.49 12.32 -3.68
C ASP A 152 8.42 12.85 -4.66
N PRO A 153 8.04 14.14 -4.57
CA PRO A 153 7.41 14.86 -5.68
C PRO A 153 8.22 14.70 -6.96
N LYS A 154 7.60 14.84 -8.12
CA LYS A 154 8.31 14.53 -9.37
C LYS A 154 9.34 15.58 -9.77
N GLY A 155 9.05 16.86 -9.54
CA GLY A 155 9.94 17.94 -9.96
C GLY A 155 10.35 17.84 -11.44
N ASP A 156 11.51 18.34 -11.78
CA ASP A 156 12.17 18.12 -13.07
C ASP A 156 12.98 16.81 -13.02
N ARG A 157 12.43 15.74 -13.60
CA ARG A 157 13.00 14.40 -13.56
C ARG A 157 14.31 14.23 -14.34
N SER A 158 14.74 15.24 -15.11
CA SER A 158 16.04 15.25 -15.77
C SER A 158 17.17 15.74 -14.86
N LYS A 159 16.84 16.24 -13.67
CA LYS A 159 17.76 16.85 -12.72
C LYS A 159 17.91 16.02 -11.43
N ALA A 160 19.10 16.08 -10.86
CA ALA A 160 19.36 15.56 -9.50
C ALA A 160 18.66 16.43 -8.44
N PRO A 161 18.52 15.93 -7.18
CA PRO A 161 17.91 16.70 -6.10
C PRO A 161 18.52 18.08 -5.90
N SER A 162 19.82 18.18 -5.85
CA SER A 162 20.58 19.45 -5.71
C SER A 162 20.45 20.42 -6.89
N GLN A 163 19.91 19.96 -8.01
CA GLN A 163 19.75 20.75 -9.24
C GLN A 163 18.30 21.20 -9.49
N GLN A 164 17.36 20.84 -8.62
CA GLN A 164 15.97 21.29 -8.74
C GLN A 164 15.91 22.84 -8.61
N ALA A 165 14.94 23.46 -9.30
CA ALA A 165 14.76 24.92 -9.25
C ALA A 165 14.40 25.41 -7.84
N ASP A 166 13.67 24.56 -7.09
CA ASP A 166 13.33 24.76 -5.71
C ASP A 166 14.03 23.66 -4.88
N PRO A 167 14.94 23.95 -3.96
CA PRO A 167 15.62 22.97 -3.13
C PRO A 167 14.66 22.19 -2.25
N ASP A 168 13.53 22.79 -1.84
CA ASP A 168 12.50 22.16 -1.00
C ASP A 168 11.59 21.19 -1.78
N MET A 169 11.84 21.01 -3.09
CA MET A 169 11.09 20.02 -3.87
C MET A 169 11.19 18.62 -3.28
N TYR A 170 12.35 18.25 -2.74
CA TYR A 170 12.61 16.98 -2.06
C TYR A 170 13.05 17.22 -0.63
N VAL A 171 12.76 16.26 0.25
CA VAL A 171 13.18 16.35 1.66
C VAL A 171 14.69 16.42 1.78
N HIS A 172 15.18 17.45 2.46
CA HIS A 172 16.61 17.70 2.68
C HIS A 172 16.88 18.41 4.02
N VAL A 173 18.14 18.41 4.41
CA VAL A 173 18.62 19.09 5.63
C VAL A 173 18.90 20.54 5.31
N VAL A 174 18.19 21.46 5.98
CA VAL A 174 18.39 22.92 5.85
C VAL A 174 19.30 23.48 6.96
N GLU A 175 19.38 22.79 8.10
CA GLU A 175 20.26 23.19 9.22
C GLU A 175 20.74 21.93 9.97
N ARG A 176 22.03 21.93 10.36
CA ARG A 176 22.59 20.94 11.27
C ARG A 176 22.92 21.58 12.59
N ARG A 177 22.41 21.00 13.68
CA ARG A 177 22.61 21.45 15.07
C ARG A 177 23.32 20.37 15.87
N PRO A 178 23.91 20.70 17.04
CA PRO A 178 24.53 19.70 17.90
C PRO A 178 23.58 18.60 18.39
N ASP A 179 22.28 18.92 18.53
CA ASP A 179 21.23 18.06 19.06
C ASP A 179 20.33 17.44 17.98
N GLY A 180 20.52 17.80 16.69
CA GLY A 180 19.71 17.26 15.61
C GLY A 180 19.87 17.98 14.28
N ILE A 181 18.89 17.77 13.41
CA ILE A 181 18.81 18.44 12.09
C ILE A 181 17.44 19.12 11.93
N VAL A 182 17.40 20.17 11.12
CA VAL A 182 16.15 20.76 10.63
C VAL A 182 15.98 20.38 9.16
N VAL A 183 14.78 19.92 8.81
CA VAL A 183 14.48 19.42 7.47
C VAL A 183 13.31 20.18 6.83
N CYS A 184 13.40 20.40 5.52
CA CYS A 184 12.34 20.92 4.67
C CYS A 184 12.09 19.98 3.49
N GLY A 185 10.92 20.12 2.84
CA GLY A 185 10.60 19.42 1.60
C GLY A 185 9.31 18.62 1.69
N ALA A 186 9.07 17.77 0.69
CA ALA A 186 7.83 17.02 0.63
C ALA A 186 8.03 15.56 0.17
N LYS A 187 7.06 14.71 0.54
CA LYS A 187 6.89 13.34 0.03
C LYS A 187 5.49 13.21 -0.57
N CYS A 188 5.41 12.63 -1.77
CA CYS A 188 4.16 12.39 -2.48
C CYS A 188 3.75 10.93 -2.47
N HIS A 189 2.44 10.70 -2.68
CA HIS A 189 1.85 9.37 -2.73
C HIS A 189 2.10 8.57 -1.44
N GLN A 190 2.01 9.27 -0.28
CA GLN A 190 2.25 8.59 0.99
C GLN A 190 0.99 7.86 1.44
N THR A 191 1.01 6.55 1.20
CA THR A 191 -0.08 5.63 1.51
C THR A 191 -0.13 5.36 3.01
N GLY A 192 -1.20 5.79 3.68
CA GLY A 192 -1.37 5.56 5.12
C GLY A 192 -0.71 6.59 6.02
N SER A 193 -0.18 7.67 5.47
CA SER A 193 0.50 8.72 6.24
C SER A 193 -0.37 9.30 7.34
N ILE A 194 -1.63 9.64 7.05
CA ILE A 194 -2.58 10.20 8.03
C ILE A 194 -2.91 9.18 9.13
N ASN A 195 -2.86 7.89 8.81
CA ASN A 195 -3.27 6.79 9.70
C ASN A 195 -2.13 6.24 10.57
N SER A 196 -0.98 6.91 10.56
CA SER A 196 0.24 6.48 11.26
C SER A 196 0.54 7.38 12.44
N HIS A 197 1.23 6.83 13.45
CA HIS A 197 1.72 7.58 14.60
C HIS A 197 3.06 8.25 14.30
N TRP A 198 3.85 7.60 13.45
CA TRP A 198 5.19 8.03 13.03
C TRP A 198 5.41 7.78 11.54
N HIS A 199 6.40 8.47 10.99
CA HIS A 199 6.92 8.26 9.64
C HIS A 199 8.40 7.92 9.70
N ILE A 200 8.85 7.03 8.80
CA ILE A 200 10.26 6.90 8.46
C ILE A 200 10.46 7.53 7.08
N PHE A 201 11.14 8.66 7.04
CA PHE A 201 11.51 9.33 5.81
C PHE A 201 12.76 8.68 5.21
N MET A 202 12.75 8.47 3.90
CA MET A 202 13.83 7.80 3.17
C MET A 202 14.08 8.48 1.83
N PRO A 203 15.32 8.43 1.29
CA PRO A 203 15.59 8.87 -0.08
C PRO A 203 14.86 8.00 -1.11
N THR A 204 14.61 8.54 -2.31
CA THR A 204 13.90 7.83 -3.41
C THR A 204 14.85 7.33 -4.50
N ILE A 205 16.05 7.90 -4.61
CA ILE A 205 17.00 7.61 -5.69
C ILE A 205 18.42 7.47 -5.14
N SER A 206 19.30 6.90 -5.96
CA SER A 206 20.76 6.98 -5.70
C SER A 206 21.23 8.43 -5.86
N MET A 207 22.16 8.84 -5.03
CA MET A 207 22.63 10.21 -4.91
C MET A 207 24.14 10.30 -5.11
N GLY A 208 24.62 11.47 -5.51
CA GLY A 208 26.03 11.82 -5.57
C GLY A 208 26.43 12.76 -4.41
N GLU A 209 27.72 13.13 -4.34
CA GLU A 209 28.25 14.03 -3.30
C GLU A 209 27.55 15.38 -3.24
N ALA A 210 27.15 15.92 -4.40
CA ALA A 210 26.42 17.19 -4.47
C ALA A 210 25.02 17.11 -3.84
N ASP A 211 24.46 15.91 -3.67
CA ASP A 211 23.13 15.67 -3.13
C ASP A 211 23.16 15.25 -1.65
N LYS A 212 24.30 15.40 -0.95
CA LYS A 212 24.47 14.90 0.42
C LYS A 212 23.44 15.43 1.43
N ASP A 213 22.92 16.65 1.22
CA ASP A 213 21.92 17.24 2.11
C ASP A 213 20.51 16.62 1.88
N TRP A 214 20.26 15.98 0.74
CA TRP A 214 19.09 15.18 0.42
C TRP A 214 19.25 13.70 0.80
N ALA A 215 20.48 13.25 1.03
CA ALA A 215 20.77 11.90 1.50
C ALA A 215 20.46 11.78 3.01
N VAL A 216 19.17 11.78 3.36
CA VAL A 216 18.70 11.79 4.74
C VAL A 216 17.63 10.75 4.98
N SER A 217 17.69 10.06 6.13
CA SER A 217 16.65 9.15 6.62
C SER A 217 16.49 9.33 8.13
N PHE A 218 15.24 9.44 8.57
CA PHE A 218 14.91 9.71 9.96
C PHE A 218 13.50 9.28 10.31
N ALA A 219 13.19 9.13 11.60
CA ALA A 219 11.83 9.00 12.09
C ALA A 219 11.30 10.35 12.59
N CYS A 220 10.00 10.58 12.34
CA CYS A 220 9.30 11.80 12.74
C CYS A 220 7.88 11.48 13.21
N PRO A 221 7.39 12.03 14.36
CA PRO A 221 6.01 11.89 14.77
C PRO A 221 5.07 12.53 13.74
N THR A 222 3.87 11.92 13.54
CA THR A 222 2.89 12.42 12.56
C THR A 222 2.36 13.82 12.89
N ASP A 223 2.42 14.22 14.15
CA ASP A 223 1.98 15.53 14.64
C ASP A 223 3.14 16.48 14.96
N ALA A 224 4.35 16.22 14.43
CA ALA A 224 5.50 17.11 14.61
C ALA A 224 5.18 18.55 14.18
N GLU A 225 5.71 19.52 14.92
CA GLU A 225 5.63 20.93 14.52
C GLU A 225 6.31 21.11 13.15
N GLY A 226 5.67 21.86 12.24
CA GLY A 226 6.15 22.01 10.86
C GLY A 226 5.65 20.95 9.88
N MET A 227 5.14 19.78 10.33
CA MET A 227 4.59 18.77 9.42
C MET A 227 3.09 18.94 9.20
N TYR A 228 2.64 18.78 7.94
CA TYR A 228 1.22 18.77 7.58
C TYR A 228 0.98 17.93 6.32
N MET A 229 -0.29 17.54 6.11
CA MET A 229 -0.67 16.64 5.04
C MET A 229 -1.82 17.19 4.22
N ILE A 230 -1.72 17.07 2.88
CA ILE A 230 -2.80 17.42 1.97
C ILE A 230 -3.32 16.12 1.36
N TYR A 231 -4.61 15.85 1.60
CA TYR A 231 -5.26 14.60 1.19
C TYR A 231 -5.40 14.52 -0.33
N GLY A 232 -5.03 13.38 -0.92
CA GLY A 232 -5.11 13.15 -2.36
C GLY A 232 -6.54 13.11 -2.88
N ARG A 233 -6.86 13.94 -3.89
CA ARG A 233 -8.22 14.07 -4.45
C ARG A 233 -8.78 12.73 -4.91
N GLN A 234 -7.97 11.86 -5.49
CA GLN A 234 -8.41 10.58 -6.04
C GLN A 234 -8.87 9.59 -4.96
N SER A 235 -8.35 9.70 -3.73
CA SER A 235 -8.82 8.90 -2.58
C SER A 235 -10.11 9.45 -1.96
N CYS A 236 -10.56 10.65 -2.36
CA CYS A 236 -11.78 11.28 -1.87
C CYS A 236 -13.00 10.83 -2.69
N ASP A 237 -13.76 9.90 -2.18
CA ASP A 237 -15.06 9.56 -2.76
C ASP A 237 -16.15 10.44 -2.12
N THR A 238 -16.55 11.49 -2.83
CA THR A 238 -17.54 12.47 -2.34
C THR A 238 -18.94 11.87 -2.18
N ARG A 239 -19.24 10.74 -2.81
CA ARG A 239 -20.49 9.99 -2.58
C ARG A 239 -20.67 9.63 -1.10
N LYS A 240 -19.58 9.47 -0.34
CA LYS A 240 -19.62 9.23 1.12
C LYS A 240 -20.21 10.39 1.93
N MET A 241 -20.34 11.57 1.33
CA MET A 241 -20.95 12.76 1.94
C MET A 241 -22.43 12.88 1.61
N GLU A 242 -22.95 12.07 0.69
CA GLU A 242 -24.35 12.07 0.32
C GLU A 242 -25.19 11.37 1.39
N GLN A 243 -26.45 11.79 1.51
CA GLN A 243 -27.39 11.11 2.38
C GLN A 243 -27.66 9.70 1.83
N ASP A 244 -27.48 8.69 2.69
CA ASP A 244 -27.73 7.29 2.35
C ASP A 244 -26.93 6.79 1.11
N ALA A 245 -25.61 6.94 1.15
CA ALA A 245 -24.72 6.49 0.08
C ALA A 245 -24.12 5.10 0.31
N SER A 246 -24.66 4.29 1.19
CA SER A 246 -24.05 3.02 1.65
C SER A 246 -23.89 1.97 0.55
N ILE A 247 -24.69 2.02 -0.51
CA ILE A 247 -24.59 1.14 -1.68
C ILE A 247 -23.74 1.79 -2.77
N ASP A 248 -24.04 3.05 -3.10
CA ASP A 248 -23.42 3.75 -4.24
C ASP A 248 -21.91 3.93 -4.12
N VAL A 249 -21.34 3.94 -2.91
CA VAL A 249 -19.89 3.97 -2.69
C VAL A 249 -19.19 2.62 -2.92
N GLY A 250 -19.95 1.53 -3.10
CA GLY A 250 -19.43 0.18 -3.33
C GLY A 250 -18.76 -0.46 -2.12
N ASN A 251 -17.76 0.18 -1.52
CA ASN A 251 -17.12 -0.23 -0.27
C ASN A 251 -17.18 0.92 0.74
N ALA A 252 -18.25 0.98 1.52
CA ALA A 252 -18.44 2.05 2.50
C ALA A 252 -17.53 1.94 3.72
N LYS A 253 -17.10 0.72 4.07
CA LYS A 253 -16.37 0.42 5.31
C LYS A 253 -14.86 0.61 5.19
N PHE A 254 -14.28 0.33 4.03
CA PHE A 254 -12.85 0.31 3.79
C PHE A 254 -12.47 1.15 2.57
N GLY A 255 -11.25 1.74 2.62
CA GLY A 255 -10.73 2.56 1.53
C GLY A 255 -9.22 2.78 1.65
N GLY A 256 -8.59 3.18 0.55
CA GLY A 256 -7.20 3.63 0.56
C GLY A 256 -7.07 5.09 0.97
N GLN A 257 -5.83 5.51 1.23
CA GLN A 257 -5.48 6.89 1.53
C GLN A 257 -4.13 7.21 0.92
N GLU A 258 -4.06 8.33 0.22
CA GLU A 258 -2.85 8.91 -0.33
C GLU A 258 -2.80 10.39 0.07
N ALA A 259 -1.62 10.88 0.46
CA ALA A 259 -1.44 12.29 0.77
C ALA A 259 -0.08 12.82 0.27
N LEU A 260 -0.03 14.13 0.08
CA LEU A 260 1.20 14.90 0.07
C LEU A 260 1.56 15.18 1.53
N VAL A 261 2.76 14.78 1.95
CA VAL A 261 3.32 15.09 3.28
C VAL A 261 4.36 16.19 3.11
N VAL A 262 4.20 17.28 3.82
CA VAL A 262 5.09 18.45 3.76
C VAL A 262 5.77 18.63 5.11
N LEU A 263 7.07 18.91 5.05
CA LEU A 263 7.92 19.28 6.16
C LEU A 263 8.36 20.75 5.96
N ASP A 264 7.97 21.61 6.88
CA ASP A 264 8.34 23.01 6.89
C ASP A 264 9.16 23.30 8.16
N HIS A 265 10.48 23.26 8.04
CA HIS A 265 11.45 23.46 9.12
C HIS A 265 11.21 22.54 10.33
N VAL A 266 11.02 21.23 10.08
CA VAL A 266 10.80 20.25 11.12
C VAL A 266 12.13 19.88 11.79
N PHE A 267 12.20 20.00 13.11
CA PHE A 267 13.37 19.57 13.89
C PHE A 267 13.32 18.06 14.16
N ILE A 268 14.42 17.39 13.87
CA ILE A 268 14.62 15.95 14.10
C ILE A 268 15.80 15.76 15.07
N PRO A 269 15.55 15.26 16.28
CA PRO A 269 16.60 14.92 17.24
C PRO A 269 17.57 13.84 16.73
N ASN A 270 18.83 13.89 17.15
CA ASN A 270 19.88 12.96 16.73
C ASN A 270 19.50 11.48 16.90
N GLU A 271 18.71 11.13 17.92
CA GLU A 271 18.29 9.76 18.23
C GLU A 271 17.32 9.17 17.20
N TYR A 272 16.70 10.02 16.36
CA TYR A 272 15.78 9.59 15.29
C TYR A 272 16.39 9.70 13.90
N ILE A 273 17.70 9.95 13.79
CA ILE A 273 18.43 10.05 12.51
C ILE A 273 19.06 8.70 12.19
N PHE A 274 18.89 8.24 10.93
CA PHE A 274 19.33 6.94 10.41
C PHE A 274 20.25 7.06 9.18
N LEU A 275 20.33 8.23 8.56
CA LEU A 275 21.23 8.61 7.47
C LEU A 275 21.31 10.14 7.46
N ASN A 276 22.50 10.74 7.35
CA ASN A 276 22.67 12.19 7.35
C ASN A 276 23.88 12.64 6.52
N GLY A 277 23.83 12.35 5.21
CA GLY A 277 24.85 12.78 4.26
C GLY A 277 25.73 11.65 3.70
N GLU A 278 25.57 10.40 4.18
CA GLU A 278 26.24 9.22 3.62
C GLU A 278 25.55 8.80 2.31
N TYR A 279 25.68 9.64 1.30
CA TYR A 279 24.90 9.62 0.04
C TYR A 279 25.03 8.31 -0.74
N GLU A 280 26.14 7.60 -0.65
CA GLU A 280 26.32 6.31 -1.31
C GLU A 280 25.40 5.20 -0.78
N PHE A 281 24.83 5.38 0.42
CA PHE A 281 23.86 4.45 1.01
C PHE A 281 22.39 4.78 0.63
N ALA A 282 22.13 5.96 0.05
CA ALA A 282 20.79 6.32 -0.38
C ALA A 282 20.20 5.27 -1.35
N GLY A 283 20.98 4.87 -2.36
CA GLY A 283 20.57 3.83 -3.32
C GLY A 283 20.31 2.47 -2.68
N MET A 284 21.03 2.11 -1.62
CA MET A 284 20.86 0.85 -0.90
C MET A 284 19.54 0.81 -0.13
N ILE A 285 19.18 1.89 0.57
CA ILE A 285 17.87 2.02 1.23
C ILE A 285 16.74 1.84 0.21
N VAL A 286 16.84 2.54 -0.94
CA VAL A 286 15.85 2.48 -2.02
C VAL A 286 15.68 1.05 -2.55
N GLU A 287 16.77 0.37 -2.86
CA GLU A 287 16.74 -0.97 -3.44
C GLU A 287 16.13 -1.99 -2.48
N ARG A 288 16.53 -1.95 -1.20
CA ARG A 288 16.03 -2.86 -0.17
C ARG A 288 14.55 -2.61 0.14
N PHE A 289 14.17 -1.37 0.37
CA PHE A 289 12.76 -1.01 0.59
C PHE A 289 11.90 -1.42 -0.61
N ALA A 290 12.29 -1.04 -1.82
CA ALA A 290 11.56 -1.37 -3.02
C ALA A 290 11.47 -2.89 -3.23
N GLY A 291 12.49 -3.66 -2.89
CA GLY A 291 12.48 -5.11 -2.93
C GLY A 291 11.39 -5.70 -2.04
N TYR A 292 11.37 -5.35 -0.75
CA TYR A 292 10.33 -5.79 0.18
C TYR A 292 8.93 -5.36 -0.26
N HIS A 293 8.80 -4.13 -0.77
CA HIS A 293 7.50 -3.61 -1.20
C HIS A 293 7.00 -4.28 -2.49
N ARG A 294 7.90 -4.65 -3.43
CA ARG A 294 7.58 -5.43 -4.63
C ARG A 294 7.09 -6.83 -4.29
N GLN A 295 7.70 -7.48 -3.29
CA GLN A 295 7.21 -8.73 -2.72
C GLN A 295 5.79 -8.60 -2.15
N SER A 296 5.52 -7.53 -1.39
CA SER A 296 4.22 -7.25 -0.76
C SER A 296 3.06 -7.30 -1.76
N TYR A 297 3.27 -6.89 -3.01
CA TYR A 297 2.23 -6.94 -4.03
C TYR A 297 1.79 -8.37 -4.41
N GLY A 298 2.66 -9.37 -4.26
CA GLY A 298 2.31 -10.78 -4.40
C GLY A 298 1.34 -11.30 -3.32
N GLY A 299 1.10 -10.49 -2.29
CA GLY A 299 0.09 -10.75 -1.25
C GLY A 299 -1.10 -9.79 -1.36
N CYS A 300 -0.87 -8.48 -1.15
CA CYS A 300 -1.96 -7.50 -1.02
C CYS A 300 -2.82 -7.38 -2.29
N LYS A 301 -2.22 -7.33 -3.48
CA LYS A 301 -2.99 -7.25 -4.74
C LYS A 301 -3.72 -8.55 -5.03
N VAL A 302 -3.15 -9.68 -4.64
CA VAL A 302 -3.81 -10.99 -4.76
C VAL A 302 -5.06 -11.06 -3.88
N GLY A 303 -5.00 -10.62 -2.63
CA GLY A 303 -6.17 -10.60 -1.75
C GLY A 303 -7.31 -9.71 -2.24
N VAL A 304 -7.00 -8.54 -2.81
CA VAL A 304 -8.00 -7.69 -3.47
C VAL A 304 -8.51 -8.35 -4.76
N GLY A 305 -7.62 -8.99 -5.54
CA GLY A 305 -7.97 -9.77 -6.73
C GLY A 305 -8.97 -10.89 -6.42
N ASP A 306 -8.77 -11.64 -5.31
CA ASP A 306 -9.71 -12.67 -4.85
C ASP A 306 -11.13 -12.11 -4.67
N THR A 307 -11.27 -10.91 -4.09
CA THR A 307 -12.58 -10.28 -3.89
C THR A 307 -13.21 -9.82 -5.19
N LEU A 308 -12.42 -9.32 -6.15
CA LEU A 308 -12.91 -8.91 -7.46
C LEU A 308 -13.36 -10.13 -8.31
N ILE A 309 -12.59 -11.23 -8.27
CA ILE A 309 -12.94 -12.50 -8.94
C ILE A 309 -14.27 -13.02 -8.37
N GLY A 310 -14.39 -13.03 -7.03
CA GLY A 310 -15.63 -13.43 -6.36
C GLY A 310 -16.82 -12.55 -6.75
N ALA A 311 -16.60 -11.23 -6.83
CA ALA A 311 -17.65 -10.28 -7.24
C ALA A 311 -18.10 -10.50 -8.70
N ALA A 312 -17.15 -10.73 -9.61
CA ALA A 312 -17.44 -11.03 -11.02
C ALA A 312 -18.22 -12.34 -11.16
N ALA A 313 -17.84 -13.39 -10.41
CA ALA A 313 -18.55 -14.65 -10.38
C ALA A 313 -20.00 -14.50 -9.86
N LEU A 314 -20.18 -13.72 -8.78
CA LEU A 314 -21.50 -13.45 -8.20
C LEU A 314 -22.36 -12.60 -9.14
N ALA A 315 -21.78 -11.62 -9.83
CA ALA A 315 -22.48 -10.84 -10.85
C ALA A 315 -22.96 -11.72 -12.02
N ALA A 316 -22.14 -12.67 -12.47
CA ALA A 316 -22.51 -13.65 -13.48
C ALA A 316 -23.67 -14.56 -13.02
N GLU A 317 -23.64 -15.00 -11.75
CA GLU A 317 -24.74 -15.77 -11.14
C GLU A 317 -26.03 -14.96 -11.09
N TYR A 318 -25.98 -13.71 -10.65
CA TYR A 318 -27.17 -12.83 -10.57
C TYR A 318 -27.74 -12.50 -11.94
N ASN A 319 -26.89 -12.51 -12.98
CA ASN A 319 -27.32 -12.36 -14.37
C ASN A 319 -27.78 -13.69 -15.03
N GLY A 320 -27.64 -14.83 -14.34
CA GLY A 320 -28.02 -16.15 -14.86
C GLY A 320 -27.11 -16.70 -15.98
N VAL A 321 -25.85 -16.18 -16.04
CA VAL A 321 -24.87 -16.54 -17.09
C VAL A 321 -23.64 -17.31 -16.56
N GLU A 322 -23.66 -17.74 -15.30
CA GLU A 322 -22.56 -18.44 -14.63
C GLU A 322 -22.15 -19.76 -15.31
N LYS A 323 -23.04 -20.33 -16.10
CA LYS A 323 -22.80 -21.60 -16.83
C LYS A 323 -22.22 -21.38 -18.23
N ALA A 324 -22.28 -20.17 -18.76
CA ALA A 324 -21.76 -19.84 -20.08
C ALA A 324 -20.24 -20.10 -20.16
N SER A 325 -19.77 -20.78 -21.22
CA SER A 325 -18.35 -21.12 -21.39
C SER A 325 -17.46 -19.87 -21.38
N ALA A 326 -17.87 -18.82 -22.09
CA ALA A 326 -17.14 -17.56 -22.14
C ALA A 326 -16.99 -16.87 -20.77
N VAL A 327 -17.93 -17.03 -19.84
CA VAL A 327 -17.82 -16.53 -18.46
C VAL A 327 -16.86 -17.39 -17.65
N LYS A 328 -16.97 -18.73 -17.78
CA LYS A 328 -16.06 -19.66 -17.10
C LYS A 328 -14.60 -19.44 -17.53
N ASP A 329 -14.34 -19.28 -18.82
CA ASP A 329 -13.00 -19.06 -19.35
C ASP A 329 -12.39 -17.76 -18.79
N LYS A 330 -13.20 -16.68 -18.65
CA LYS A 330 -12.75 -15.43 -18.02
C LYS A 330 -12.42 -15.61 -16.55
N LEU A 331 -13.24 -16.30 -15.78
CA LEU A 331 -12.99 -16.56 -14.35
C LEU A 331 -11.76 -17.46 -14.14
N ILE A 332 -11.52 -18.43 -15.03
CA ILE A 332 -10.30 -19.25 -15.03
C ILE A 332 -9.07 -18.37 -15.27
N GLU A 333 -9.12 -17.50 -16.27
CA GLU A 333 -7.99 -16.60 -16.58
C GLU A 333 -7.73 -15.63 -15.44
N MET A 334 -8.76 -15.01 -14.87
CA MET A 334 -8.61 -14.13 -13.71
C MET A 334 -7.93 -14.87 -12.54
N THR A 335 -8.36 -16.11 -12.26
CA THR A 335 -7.77 -16.94 -11.20
C THR A 335 -6.31 -17.29 -11.51
N HIS A 336 -6.01 -17.70 -12.75
CA HIS A 336 -4.66 -18.01 -13.21
C HIS A 336 -3.70 -16.84 -13.01
N LEU A 337 -4.09 -15.65 -13.44
CA LEU A 337 -3.29 -14.42 -13.28
C LEU A 337 -3.08 -14.07 -11.80
N ASN A 338 -4.13 -14.16 -11.00
CA ASN A 338 -4.08 -13.85 -9.56
C ASN A 338 -3.18 -14.81 -8.79
N GLU A 339 -3.33 -16.13 -9.00
CA GLU A 339 -2.49 -17.14 -8.35
C GLU A 339 -1.02 -17.08 -8.85
N THR A 340 -0.79 -16.70 -10.10
CA THR A 340 0.57 -16.45 -10.60
C THR A 340 1.28 -15.34 -9.82
N LEU A 341 0.57 -14.25 -9.47
CA LEU A 341 1.13 -13.20 -8.60
C LEU A 341 1.48 -13.74 -7.22
N PHE A 342 0.61 -14.57 -6.64
CA PHE A 342 0.87 -15.19 -5.34
C PHE A 342 2.11 -16.09 -5.39
N CYS A 343 2.23 -16.95 -6.42
CA CYS A 343 3.41 -17.78 -6.64
C CYS A 343 4.69 -16.93 -6.71
N CYS A 344 4.68 -15.80 -7.41
CA CYS A 344 5.83 -14.89 -7.48
C CYS A 344 6.20 -14.31 -6.10
N GLY A 345 5.21 -13.90 -5.30
CA GLY A 345 5.40 -13.41 -3.93
C GLY A 345 6.02 -14.46 -3.01
N ILE A 346 5.54 -15.69 -3.09
CA ILE A 346 6.09 -16.83 -2.34
C ILE A 346 7.50 -17.19 -2.83
N ALA A 347 7.74 -17.23 -4.14
CA ALA A 347 9.04 -17.60 -4.70
C ALA A 347 10.15 -16.61 -4.28
N CYS A 348 9.92 -15.31 -4.37
CA CYS A 348 10.93 -14.32 -3.94
C CYS A 348 11.18 -14.35 -2.42
N SER A 349 10.21 -14.78 -1.64
CA SER A 349 10.33 -14.97 -0.19
C SER A 349 11.16 -16.22 0.13
N ALA A 350 10.85 -17.35 -0.52
CA ALA A 350 11.52 -18.65 -0.29
C ALA A 350 13.00 -18.63 -0.70
N GLN A 351 13.38 -17.78 -1.65
CA GLN A 351 14.76 -17.56 -2.08
C GLN A 351 15.45 -16.40 -1.33
N GLY A 352 14.82 -15.90 -0.27
CA GLY A 352 15.39 -14.85 0.57
C GLY A 352 16.69 -15.29 1.27
N PHE A 353 17.47 -14.32 1.70
CA PHE A 353 18.78 -14.54 2.32
C PHE A 353 19.00 -13.64 3.55
N LYS A 354 19.91 -14.07 4.42
CA LYS A 354 20.27 -13.32 5.61
C LYS A 354 21.20 -12.16 5.25
N THR A 355 20.87 -10.95 5.72
CA THR A 355 21.73 -9.76 5.56
C THR A 355 22.88 -9.78 6.56
N LYS A 356 23.86 -8.89 6.40
CA LYS A 356 24.93 -8.68 7.39
C LYS A 356 24.40 -8.28 8.77
N ALA A 357 23.32 -7.50 8.82
CA ALA A 357 22.66 -7.08 10.05
C ALA A 357 21.89 -8.20 10.77
N GLY A 358 21.68 -9.35 10.10
CA GLY A 358 21.06 -10.52 10.68
C GLY A 358 19.58 -10.72 10.33
N ASN A 359 18.87 -9.71 9.83
CA ASN A 359 17.52 -9.88 9.30
C ASN A 359 17.55 -10.51 7.90
N TYR A 360 16.39 -10.98 7.41
CA TYR A 360 16.27 -11.61 6.10
C TYR A 360 15.72 -10.65 5.06
N GLN A 361 16.33 -10.68 3.87
CA GLN A 361 15.91 -9.96 2.69
C GLN A 361 15.40 -10.93 1.62
N ILE A 362 14.43 -10.47 0.83
CA ILE A 362 13.86 -11.23 -0.29
C ILE A 362 14.86 -11.33 -1.45
N ASP A 363 14.66 -12.31 -2.35
CA ASP A 363 15.36 -12.35 -3.63
C ASP A 363 14.92 -11.16 -4.51
N LEU A 364 15.87 -10.29 -4.84
CA LEU A 364 15.61 -9.05 -5.56
C LEU A 364 15.18 -9.29 -7.02
N LEU A 365 15.75 -10.29 -7.71
CA LEU A 365 15.36 -10.63 -9.07
C LEU A 365 13.90 -11.07 -9.14
N LEU A 366 13.53 -12.01 -8.28
CA LEU A 366 12.17 -12.56 -8.25
C LEU A 366 11.15 -11.53 -7.75
N ALA A 367 11.53 -10.63 -6.82
CA ALA A 367 10.67 -9.51 -6.40
C ALA A 367 10.41 -8.54 -7.56
N ASN A 368 11.41 -8.27 -8.41
CA ASN A 368 11.24 -7.48 -9.62
C ASN A 368 10.35 -8.18 -10.66
N VAL A 369 10.47 -9.50 -10.82
CA VAL A 369 9.58 -10.30 -11.67
C VAL A 369 8.14 -10.24 -11.14
N CYS A 370 7.94 -10.42 -9.83
CA CYS A 370 6.63 -10.27 -9.19
C CYS A 370 6.02 -8.90 -9.54
N LYS A 371 6.75 -7.82 -9.30
CA LYS A 371 6.25 -6.47 -9.57
C LYS A 371 6.03 -6.20 -11.06
N GLN A 372 6.85 -6.74 -11.95
CA GLN A 372 6.64 -6.61 -13.40
C GLN A 372 5.31 -7.25 -13.83
N ASN A 373 4.92 -8.39 -13.24
CA ASN A 373 3.63 -9.01 -13.48
C ASN A 373 2.48 -8.19 -12.85
N VAL A 374 2.68 -7.63 -11.68
CA VAL A 374 1.71 -6.75 -11.01
C VAL A 374 1.38 -5.50 -11.86
N THR A 375 2.30 -5.00 -12.68
CA THR A 375 2.00 -3.88 -13.59
C THR A 375 1.08 -4.27 -14.76
N ARG A 376 0.73 -5.54 -14.91
CA ARG A 376 -0.06 -6.09 -16.03
C ARG A 376 -1.29 -6.84 -15.58
N PHE A 377 -1.17 -7.81 -14.68
CA PHE A 377 -2.23 -8.76 -14.34
C PHE A 377 -3.44 -8.13 -13.66
N PRO A 378 -3.32 -7.19 -12.69
CA PRO A 378 -4.48 -6.51 -12.14
C PRO A 378 -5.30 -5.75 -13.19
N TYR A 379 -4.66 -5.21 -14.24
CA TYR A 379 -5.36 -4.54 -15.33
C TYR A 379 -6.17 -5.52 -16.17
N GLU A 380 -5.62 -6.71 -16.45
CA GLU A 380 -6.34 -7.75 -17.19
C GLU A 380 -7.47 -8.35 -16.36
N ILE A 381 -7.25 -8.60 -15.05
CA ILE A 381 -8.31 -9.05 -14.14
C ILE A 381 -9.46 -8.04 -14.09
N VAL A 382 -9.18 -6.75 -14.02
CA VAL A 382 -10.18 -5.68 -14.07
C VAL A 382 -10.94 -5.71 -15.40
N ARG A 383 -10.25 -5.78 -16.53
CA ARG A 383 -10.87 -5.85 -17.87
C ARG A 383 -11.84 -7.02 -17.99
N LEU A 384 -11.46 -8.18 -17.46
CA LEU A 384 -12.32 -9.37 -17.47
C LEU A 384 -13.52 -9.23 -16.52
N ALA A 385 -13.34 -8.59 -15.36
CA ALA A 385 -14.44 -8.29 -14.44
C ALA A 385 -15.44 -7.30 -15.04
N GLU A 386 -14.96 -6.25 -15.71
CA GLU A 386 -15.81 -5.27 -16.42
C GLU A 386 -16.61 -5.94 -17.56
N ASP A 387 -15.97 -6.85 -18.31
CA ASP A 387 -16.62 -7.60 -19.38
C ASP A 387 -17.73 -8.53 -18.83
N ILE A 388 -17.53 -9.17 -17.68
CA ILE A 388 -18.56 -9.99 -17.01
C ILE A 388 -19.69 -9.11 -16.45
N ALA A 389 -19.37 -7.96 -15.83
CA ALA A 389 -20.36 -7.03 -15.29
C ALA A 389 -21.21 -6.36 -16.41
N GLY A 390 -20.57 -6.09 -17.55
CA GLY A 390 -21.21 -5.49 -18.73
C GLY A 390 -21.64 -4.04 -18.52
N GLY A 391 -22.44 -3.52 -19.45
CA GLY A 391 -22.91 -2.12 -19.46
C GLY A 391 -23.81 -1.74 -18.29
N LEU A 392 -24.34 -2.70 -17.57
CA LEU A 392 -25.20 -2.47 -16.42
C LEU A 392 -24.47 -1.71 -15.30
N MET A 393 -23.19 -1.98 -15.12
CA MET A 393 -22.32 -1.28 -14.15
C MET A 393 -22.30 0.24 -14.41
N VAL A 394 -22.34 0.66 -15.69
CA VAL A 394 -22.29 2.07 -16.08
C VAL A 394 -23.64 2.76 -15.94
N THR A 395 -24.73 2.05 -16.21
CA THR A 395 -26.09 2.61 -16.27
C THR A 395 -26.90 2.43 -14.99
N MET A 396 -26.35 1.78 -13.97
CA MET A 396 -27.01 1.57 -12.67
C MET A 396 -27.33 2.92 -12.01
N PRO A 397 -28.62 3.24 -11.77
CA PRO A 397 -29.02 4.45 -11.08
C PRO A 397 -28.50 4.51 -9.63
N SER A 398 -28.58 5.68 -9.00
CA SER A 398 -28.27 5.84 -7.58
C SER A 398 -29.21 4.98 -6.72
N GLN A 399 -28.74 4.53 -5.58
CA GLN A 399 -29.57 3.78 -4.62
C GLN A 399 -30.85 4.51 -4.23
N VAL A 400 -30.85 5.86 -4.19
CA VAL A 400 -32.05 6.65 -3.85
C VAL A 400 -33.12 6.59 -4.95
N ASP A 401 -32.75 6.37 -6.23
CA ASP A 401 -33.69 6.22 -7.31
C ASP A 401 -34.54 4.96 -7.16
N PHE A 402 -34.00 3.88 -6.61
CA PHE A 402 -34.72 2.62 -6.36
C PHE A 402 -35.81 2.72 -5.28
N HIS A 403 -35.79 3.80 -4.49
CA HIS A 403 -36.76 4.08 -3.41
C HIS A 403 -37.58 5.34 -3.68
N SER A 404 -37.43 5.97 -4.85
CA SER A 404 -38.13 7.21 -5.19
C SER A 404 -39.61 6.99 -5.47
N ASP A 405 -40.45 7.73 -4.77
CA ASP A 405 -41.91 7.75 -4.96
C ASP A 405 -42.40 8.74 -6.06
N MET A 406 -41.42 9.40 -6.75
CA MET A 406 -41.75 10.34 -7.83
C MET A 406 -42.40 9.61 -8.99
N VAL A 407 -43.65 9.99 -9.32
CA VAL A 407 -44.43 9.43 -10.43
C VAL A 407 -43.92 10.01 -11.75
N VAL A 408 -43.56 9.13 -12.69
CA VAL A 408 -43.06 9.50 -14.03
C VAL A 408 -43.71 8.66 -15.16
N GLY A 409 -44.15 7.44 -14.84
CA GLY A 409 -44.79 6.54 -15.81
C GLY A 409 -46.19 7.00 -16.22
N ARG A 410 -46.59 6.70 -17.47
CA ARG A 410 -47.93 7.05 -17.99
C ARG A 410 -49.07 6.39 -17.21
N ASN A 411 -48.77 5.25 -16.56
CA ASN A 411 -49.75 4.50 -15.75
C ASN A 411 -49.63 4.77 -14.26
N GLY A 412 -48.90 5.83 -13.86
CA GLY A 412 -48.68 6.19 -12.46
C GLY A 412 -47.49 5.46 -11.79
N GLU A 413 -46.61 4.86 -12.59
CA GLU A 413 -45.41 4.19 -12.05
C GLU A 413 -44.42 5.20 -11.49
N THR A 414 -43.83 4.90 -10.34
CA THR A 414 -42.76 5.70 -9.72
C THR A 414 -41.40 5.36 -10.31
N ILE A 415 -40.40 6.26 -10.12
CA ILE A 415 -39.02 5.99 -10.50
C ILE A 415 -38.54 4.70 -9.81
N GLY A 416 -38.83 4.51 -8.52
CA GLY A 416 -38.45 3.31 -7.78
C GLY A 416 -39.05 2.04 -8.38
N GLN A 417 -40.31 2.05 -8.77
CA GLN A 417 -40.96 0.90 -9.46
C GLN A 417 -40.31 0.60 -10.81
N ILE A 418 -39.97 1.63 -11.57
CA ILE A 418 -39.30 1.51 -12.87
C ILE A 418 -37.90 0.95 -12.70
N CYS A 419 -37.11 1.50 -11.77
CA CYS A 419 -35.76 1.01 -11.47
C CYS A 419 -35.80 -0.46 -11.03
N ASN A 420 -36.63 -0.83 -10.06
CA ASN A 420 -36.77 -2.21 -9.60
C ASN A 420 -37.22 -3.17 -10.71
N LYS A 421 -38.05 -2.73 -11.64
CA LYS A 421 -38.49 -3.53 -12.78
C LYS A 421 -37.37 -3.78 -13.79
N PHE A 422 -36.69 -2.72 -14.25
CA PHE A 422 -35.77 -2.83 -15.37
C PHE A 422 -34.35 -3.24 -14.94
N PHE A 423 -33.99 -3.08 -13.65
CA PHE A 423 -32.74 -3.58 -13.07
C PHE A 423 -32.94 -4.88 -12.28
N ALA A 424 -34.05 -5.58 -12.45
CA ALA A 424 -34.28 -6.87 -11.83
C ALA A 424 -33.22 -7.89 -12.26
N ALA A 425 -32.75 -8.67 -11.32
CA ALA A 425 -31.85 -9.81 -11.51
C ALA A 425 -32.64 -11.08 -11.84
N ARG A 426 -31.94 -12.22 -11.88
CA ARG A 426 -32.61 -13.55 -11.97
C ARG A 426 -33.60 -13.75 -10.81
N GLU A 427 -34.55 -14.64 -10.97
CA GLU A 427 -35.50 -15.00 -9.92
C GLU A 427 -34.77 -15.42 -8.61
N GLY A 428 -35.29 -14.95 -7.48
CA GLY A 428 -34.70 -15.20 -6.17
C GLY A 428 -33.54 -14.22 -5.74
N VAL A 429 -33.12 -13.31 -6.63
CA VAL A 429 -32.13 -12.29 -6.32
C VAL A 429 -32.78 -10.91 -6.24
N SER A 430 -32.60 -10.22 -5.10
CA SER A 430 -33.14 -8.86 -4.95
C SER A 430 -32.38 -7.86 -5.85
N THR A 431 -33.11 -6.83 -6.30
CA THR A 431 -32.50 -5.70 -7.06
C THR A 431 -31.39 -5.01 -6.26
N GLU A 432 -31.58 -4.88 -4.95
CA GLU A 432 -30.57 -4.31 -4.05
C GLU A 432 -29.27 -5.13 -4.06
N ASN A 433 -29.34 -6.47 -3.96
CA ASN A 433 -28.15 -7.31 -4.01
C ASN A 433 -27.42 -7.17 -5.36
N ARG A 434 -28.15 -7.08 -6.45
CA ARG A 434 -27.57 -6.80 -7.76
C ARG A 434 -26.89 -5.44 -7.81
N GLN A 435 -27.52 -4.41 -7.26
CA GLN A 435 -26.96 -3.06 -7.16
C GLN A 435 -25.67 -3.07 -6.33
N ARG A 436 -25.66 -3.71 -5.16
CA ARG A 436 -24.49 -3.82 -4.29
C ARG A 436 -23.28 -4.45 -5.00
N ILE A 437 -23.49 -5.56 -5.71
CA ILE A 437 -22.40 -6.23 -6.40
C ILE A 437 -21.86 -5.41 -7.58
N MET A 438 -22.71 -4.74 -8.34
CA MET A 438 -22.29 -3.88 -9.44
C MET A 438 -21.51 -2.66 -8.95
N ARG A 439 -21.95 -2.01 -7.86
CA ARG A 439 -21.23 -0.90 -7.22
C ARG A 439 -19.90 -1.34 -6.61
N PHE A 440 -19.83 -2.56 -6.07
CA PHE A 440 -18.57 -3.09 -5.56
C PHE A 440 -17.56 -3.35 -6.68
N ILE A 441 -17.98 -3.92 -7.82
CA ILE A 441 -17.12 -4.08 -9.00
C ILE A 441 -16.69 -2.71 -9.53
N GLU A 442 -17.61 -1.76 -9.68
CA GLU A 442 -17.32 -0.39 -10.13
C GLU A 442 -16.28 0.28 -9.21
N ASN A 443 -16.42 0.15 -7.90
CA ASN A 443 -15.49 0.72 -6.95
C ASN A 443 -14.04 0.18 -7.12
N LEU A 444 -13.89 -1.14 -7.35
CA LEU A 444 -12.60 -1.79 -7.58
C LEU A 444 -12.01 -1.52 -8.97
N CYS A 445 -12.85 -1.33 -9.98
CA CYS A 445 -12.42 -1.17 -11.36
C CYS A 445 -12.22 0.30 -11.76
N LEU A 446 -13.12 1.20 -11.34
CA LEU A 446 -13.18 2.59 -11.78
C LEU A 446 -13.18 3.60 -10.63
N GLY A 447 -13.62 3.20 -9.43
CA GLY A 447 -13.83 4.06 -8.28
C GLY A 447 -12.56 4.30 -7.45
N ALA A 448 -12.76 4.73 -6.19
CA ALA A 448 -11.66 5.09 -5.29
C ALA A 448 -10.75 3.89 -4.94
N ALA A 449 -11.28 2.66 -4.86
CA ALA A 449 -10.47 1.47 -4.59
C ALA A 449 -9.57 1.07 -5.78
N ALA A 450 -9.87 1.50 -7.01
CA ALA A 450 -9.02 1.31 -8.17
C ALA A 450 -7.65 2.01 -8.03
N VAL A 451 -7.55 3.05 -7.21
CA VAL A 451 -6.26 3.70 -6.89
C VAL A 451 -5.29 2.66 -6.32
N GLY A 452 -5.68 2.00 -5.26
CA GLY A 452 -4.85 0.97 -4.62
C GLY A 452 -4.66 -0.29 -5.48
N TYR A 453 -5.68 -0.72 -6.21
CA TYR A 453 -5.60 -1.95 -6.98
C TYR A 453 -4.90 -1.80 -8.34
N ARG A 454 -5.17 -0.73 -9.09
CA ARG A 454 -4.63 -0.50 -10.45
C ARG A 454 -3.46 0.48 -10.47
N THR A 455 -3.65 1.71 -9.98
CA THR A 455 -2.67 2.78 -10.12
C THR A 455 -1.40 2.49 -9.32
N GLU A 456 -1.50 2.04 -8.09
CA GLU A 456 -0.35 1.60 -7.30
C GLU A 456 0.32 0.35 -7.91
N SER A 457 -0.46 -0.55 -8.50
CA SER A 457 0.09 -1.70 -9.23
C SER A 457 1.00 -1.28 -10.36
N MET A 458 0.73 -0.15 -11.00
CA MET A 458 1.59 0.40 -12.05
C MET A 458 2.81 1.15 -11.47
N HIS A 459 2.61 2.04 -10.52
CA HIS A 459 3.63 3.04 -10.12
C HIS A 459 4.25 2.80 -8.74
N GLY A 460 3.55 2.13 -7.81
CA GLY A 460 4.09 1.87 -6.47
C GLY A 460 5.36 1.01 -6.53
N ALA A 461 6.32 1.28 -5.68
CA ALA A 461 7.66 0.66 -5.68
C ALA A 461 8.40 0.76 -7.04
N GLY A 462 8.19 1.84 -7.77
CA GLY A 462 8.83 2.16 -9.04
C GLY A 462 8.03 1.77 -10.29
N SER A 463 8.36 2.43 -11.39
CA SER A 463 7.73 2.23 -12.70
C SER A 463 8.09 0.87 -13.32
N PRO A 464 7.33 0.37 -14.34
CA PRO A 464 7.68 -0.85 -15.08
C PRO A 464 9.10 -0.85 -15.61
N GLN A 465 9.62 0.32 -16.02
CA GLN A 465 10.99 0.43 -16.50
C GLN A 465 12.03 0.18 -15.40
N ALA A 466 11.75 0.58 -14.16
CA ALA A 466 12.64 0.30 -13.02
C ALA A 466 12.79 -1.22 -12.80
N GLN A 467 11.69 -1.99 -12.85
CA GLN A 467 11.76 -3.45 -12.74
C GLN A 467 12.55 -4.08 -13.90
N ARG A 468 12.34 -3.62 -15.14
CA ARG A 468 13.08 -4.13 -16.31
C ARG A 468 14.58 -3.90 -16.19
N ILE A 469 15.01 -2.73 -15.72
CA ILE A 469 16.42 -2.43 -15.46
C ILE A 469 17.00 -3.41 -14.44
N MET A 470 16.31 -3.64 -13.33
CA MET A 470 16.77 -4.55 -12.29
C MET A 470 16.80 -6.01 -12.76
N ILE A 471 15.78 -6.47 -13.49
CA ILE A 471 15.74 -7.79 -14.10
C ILE A 471 16.92 -7.97 -15.08
N ALA A 472 17.23 -6.97 -15.89
CA ALA A 472 18.36 -7.01 -16.81
C ALA A 472 19.71 -7.11 -16.08
N ARG A 473 19.88 -6.37 -14.98
CA ARG A 473 21.10 -6.40 -14.15
C ARG A 473 21.30 -7.73 -13.44
N GLN A 474 20.23 -8.31 -12.90
CA GLN A 474 20.27 -9.48 -12.03
C GLN A 474 20.03 -10.80 -12.77
N GLY A 475 19.50 -10.76 -14.00
CA GLY A 475 19.07 -11.94 -14.77
C GLY A 475 20.20 -12.80 -15.35
N ASN A 476 21.48 -12.47 -15.09
CA ASN A 476 22.67 -13.22 -15.48
C ASN A 476 22.66 -13.74 -16.93
N ILE A 477 22.43 -12.83 -17.89
CA ILE A 477 22.39 -13.19 -19.32
C ILE A 477 23.71 -13.81 -19.80
N GLN A 478 24.87 -13.38 -19.27
CA GLN A 478 26.16 -13.93 -19.67
C GLN A 478 26.31 -15.39 -19.22
N GLY A 479 25.89 -15.71 -17.98
CA GLY A 479 25.86 -17.11 -17.52
C GLY A 479 24.94 -17.99 -18.38
N LYS A 480 23.76 -17.47 -18.77
CA LYS A 480 22.83 -18.19 -19.66
C LYS A 480 23.43 -18.42 -21.06
N LYS A 481 24.19 -17.45 -21.59
CA LYS A 481 24.94 -17.63 -22.85
C LYS A 481 26.00 -18.76 -22.71
N GLN A 482 26.70 -18.83 -21.57
CA GLN A 482 27.66 -19.86 -21.33
C GLN A 482 27.02 -21.25 -21.30
N LEU A 483 25.88 -21.40 -20.57
CA LEU A 483 25.11 -22.66 -20.59
C LEU A 483 24.73 -23.10 -22.01
N ALA A 484 24.27 -22.16 -22.85
CA ALA A 484 23.91 -22.44 -24.21
C ALA A 484 25.12 -22.86 -25.05
N LYS A 485 26.30 -22.21 -24.89
CA LYS A 485 27.55 -22.60 -25.54
C LYS A 485 27.98 -24.01 -25.15
N ASP A 486 27.96 -24.30 -23.84
CA ASP A 486 28.37 -25.60 -23.31
C ASP A 486 27.52 -26.72 -23.91
N ILE A 487 26.19 -26.58 -23.96
CA ILE A 487 25.28 -27.56 -24.51
C ILE A 487 25.40 -27.68 -26.05
N ALA A 488 25.59 -26.54 -26.74
CA ALA A 488 25.71 -26.52 -28.19
C ALA A 488 27.12 -26.91 -28.70
N GLY A 489 28.09 -27.13 -27.80
CA GLY A 489 29.48 -27.44 -28.18
C GLY A 489 30.22 -26.25 -28.83
N ILE A 490 29.80 -25.02 -28.54
CA ILE A 490 30.44 -23.80 -29.04
C ILE A 490 31.63 -23.43 -28.13
N LYS A 491 32.82 -23.36 -28.71
CA LYS A 491 34.07 -22.98 -28.03
C LYS A 491 34.20 -21.45 -27.87
#